data_9bc7afa7dfb1659cb48f94763ef718de
#
_entry.id   9bc7afa7dfb1659cb48f94763ef718de
#
_cell.length_a   1.000
_cell.length_b   1.000
_cell.length_c   1.000
_cell.angle_alpha   90.00
_cell.angle_beta   90.00
_cell.angle_gamma   90.00
#
_symmetry.space_group_name_H-M   'P 1'
#
loop_
_entity.id
_entity.type
_entity.pdbx_description
1 polymer ?
#
loop_
_entity_poly.entity_id
_entity_poly.type
_entity_poly.pdbx_seq_one_letter_code
_entity_poly.pdbx_strand_id
1 'polypeptide(L)'
;MPKEYRTIQEVAGPLMLVKGVENVTYDELAEIELANGEKRRCKVLEINEGNALVQLFESSTGINLSNSRVRFLGRTMELGLSEDMLGRIFDGLGRPIDDGPEILPDRRDDINGLPMNPAARNYPQEFIQTGVSAIDGLNTLVRGQKLPIFSASGLPHAQLAAQIARQAKVRGTNDPFVVVFAAMGITFEESNFFIESFRETGAIDRTVMFVNLANDPAIERIATPRMALTAAEYLAFEKNYHVLVIMTDITNYADALREVSAARKEVPGRRGYPGYMYTDLASLYERAGRQNGKTGSITLIPILTMPEDDKTHPIPDLTGYITEGQIILSRELYRKNIAPPIDVLPSLSRLKDKGIGEGKTRADHASTMNQLFAAYARGKEAKELMVILGEAALTEIDKLYAKFADAFENEYVSQGYNTNRDIEDTLELGWKLLSILPRSELKRIDDKYLDQYYGKV
;
A
#
# COMPACT_ATOMS: atom_id res chain seq x y z
N MET A 1 -27.85 -9.60 27.95
CA MET A 1 -28.40 -8.30 27.55
C MET A 1 -27.31 -7.26 27.72
N PRO A 2 -27.10 -6.35 26.78
CA PRO A 2 -26.13 -5.28 26.94
C PRO A 2 -26.49 -4.43 28.18
N LYS A 3 -25.50 -4.20 29.04
CA LYS A 3 -25.68 -3.36 30.23
C LYS A 3 -25.45 -1.90 29.87
N GLU A 4 -26.30 -1.00 30.35
CA GLU A 4 -26.13 0.45 30.22
C GLU A 4 -25.48 1.02 31.48
N TYR A 5 -24.49 1.89 31.28
CA TYR A 5 -23.77 2.56 32.36
C TYR A 5 -23.95 4.07 32.25
N ARG A 6 -24.22 4.70 33.41
CA ARG A 6 -24.27 6.17 33.56
C ARG A 6 -23.10 6.68 34.41
N THR A 7 -22.05 5.90 34.49
CA THR A 7 -20.90 6.12 35.37
C THR A 7 -19.70 6.68 34.62
N ILE A 8 -19.96 7.61 33.67
CA ILE A 8 -18.91 8.36 33.01
C ILE A 8 -18.26 9.27 34.02
N GLN A 9 -16.96 9.09 34.27
CA GLN A 9 -16.22 9.87 35.24
C GLN A 9 -15.50 11.06 34.63
N GLU A 10 -14.89 10.86 33.47
CA GLU A 10 -14.04 11.85 32.85
C GLU A 10 -14.13 11.70 31.31
N VAL A 11 -14.06 12.84 30.61
CA VAL A 11 -13.90 12.91 29.18
C VAL A 11 -12.74 13.85 28.90
N ALA A 12 -11.70 13.35 28.22
CA ALA A 12 -10.49 14.09 27.91
C ALA A 12 -10.15 13.89 26.42
N GLY A 13 -10.52 14.88 25.59
CA GLY A 13 -10.38 14.76 24.13
C GLY A 13 -11.18 13.56 23.59
N PRO A 14 -10.55 12.63 22.86
CA PRO A 14 -11.25 11.45 22.32
C PRO A 14 -11.40 10.31 23.35
N LEU A 15 -10.93 10.49 24.58
CA LEU A 15 -10.95 9.45 25.61
C LEU A 15 -12.03 9.70 26.64
N MET A 16 -12.65 8.63 27.11
CA MET A 16 -13.68 8.65 28.15
C MET A 16 -13.46 7.50 29.14
N LEU A 17 -13.55 7.80 30.43
CA LEU A 17 -13.45 6.81 31.51
C LEU A 17 -14.84 6.46 32.03
N VAL A 18 -15.19 5.18 31.96
CA VAL A 18 -16.46 4.63 32.48
C VAL A 18 -16.15 3.73 33.67
N LYS A 19 -16.76 4.01 34.83
CA LYS A 19 -16.55 3.26 36.08
C LYS A 19 -17.58 2.16 36.32
N GLY A 20 -17.16 1.15 37.09
CA GLY A 20 -18.04 0.10 37.57
C GLY A 20 -18.55 -0.80 36.46
N VAL A 21 -17.74 -1.04 35.42
CA VAL A 21 -18.10 -1.92 34.33
C VAL A 21 -17.85 -3.38 34.68
N GLU A 22 -18.72 -4.26 34.22
CA GLU A 22 -18.62 -5.70 34.43
C GLU A 22 -18.73 -6.46 33.11
N ASN A 23 -17.88 -7.48 32.91
CA ASN A 23 -17.86 -8.36 31.72
C ASN A 23 -17.61 -7.59 30.40
N VAL A 24 -16.84 -6.53 30.46
CA VAL A 24 -16.38 -5.78 29.30
C VAL A 24 -15.04 -6.36 28.84
N THR A 25 -14.80 -6.43 27.55
CA THR A 25 -13.58 -6.97 26.95
C THR A 25 -12.77 -5.90 26.24
N TYR A 26 -11.47 -6.15 26.05
CA TYR A 26 -10.62 -5.29 25.22
C TYR A 26 -11.13 -5.27 23.79
N ASP A 27 -10.98 -4.12 23.11
CA ASP A 27 -11.44 -3.88 21.76
C ASP A 27 -12.96 -3.97 21.54
N GLU A 28 -13.74 -4.15 22.61
CA GLU A 28 -15.18 -4.20 22.53
C GLU A 28 -15.76 -2.86 22.09
N LEU A 29 -16.72 -2.91 21.18
CA LEU A 29 -17.49 -1.75 20.78
C LEU A 29 -18.47 -1.34 21.86
N ALA A 30 -18.64 -0.04 22.03
CA ALA A 30 -19.67 0.55 22.83
C ALA A 30 -20.35 1.71 22.08
N GLU A 31 -21.56 2.04 22.50
CA GLU A 31 -22.31 3.21 22.04
C GLU A 31 -22.49 4.15 23.23
N ILE A 32 -22.23 5.43 23.00
CA ILE A 32 -22.64 6.48 23.92
C ILE A 32 -23.88 7.18 23.37
N GLU A 33 -24.92 7.25 24.16
CA GLU A 33 -26.13 8.01 23.86
C GLU A 33 -26.08 9.33 24.62
N LEU A 34 -26.13 10.43 23.88
CA LEU A 34 -26.14 11.79 24.40
C LEU A 34 -27.52 12.17 24.90
N ALA A 35 -27.59 13.26 25.68
CA ALA A 35 -28.86 13.77 26.22
C ALA A 35 -29.90 14.14 25.13
N ASN A 36 -29.46 14.45 23.91
CA ASN A 36 -30.32 14.74 22.76
C ASN A 36 -30.76 13.48 21.97
N GLY A 37 -30.37 12.28 22.43
CA GLY A 37 -30.65 11.00 21.77
C GLY A 37 -29.68 10.64 20.65
N GLU A 38 -28.71 11.49 20.34
CA GLU A 38 -27.64 11.20 19.39
C GLU A 38 -26.76 10.04 19.91
N LYS A 39 -26.44 9.10 19.05
CA LYS A 39 -25.57 7.96 19.36
C LYS A 39 -24.22 8.12 18.68
N ARG A 40 -23.17 7.92 19.46
CA ARG A 40 -21.78 7.88 18.96
C ARG A 40 -21.14 6.55 19.34
N ARG A 41 -20.23 6.12 18.50
CA ARG A 41 -19.50 4.87 18.74
C ARG A 41 -18.23 5.13 19.51
N CYS A 42 -17.84 4.13 20.27
CA CYS A 42 -16.56 4.11 20.96
C CYS A 42 -16.05 2.67 21.07
N LYS A 43 -14.80 2.53 21.42
CA LYS A 43 -14.11 1.25 21.56
C LYS A 43 -13.37 1.19 22.89
N VAL A 44 -13.38 0.05 23.54
CA VAL A 44 -12.63 -0.19 24.77
C VAL A 44 -11.15 -0.29 24.46
N LEU A 45 -10.34 0.55 25.09
CA LEU A 45 -8.89 0.51 24.98
C LEU A 45 -8.23 -0.24 26.13
N GLU A 46 -8.74 -0.02 27.35
CA GLU A 46 -8.14 -0.54 28.57
C GLU A 46 -9.21 -0.84 29.60
N ILE A 47 -8.98 -1.88 30.39
CA ILE A 47 -9.82 -2.24 31.52
C ILE A 47 -8.92 -2.37 32.75
N ASN A 48 -9.19 -1.58 33.77
CA ASN A 48 -8.45 -1.60 35.02
C ASN A 48 -9.39 -1.47 36.20
N GLU A 49 -9.31 -2.42 37.13
CA GLU A 49 -10.07 -2.44 38.40
C GLU A 49 -11.58 -2.15 38.23
N GLY A 50 -12.21 -2.72 37.19
CA GLY A 50 -13.63 -2.49 36.89
C GLY A 50 -13.95 -1.13 36.29
N ASN A 51 -12.94 -0.43 35.75
CA ASN A 51 -13.10 0.78 34.98
C ASN A 51 -12.69 0.50 33.53
N ALA A 52 -13.43 1.03 32.56
CA ALA A 52 -13.09 0.94 31.15
C ALA A 52 -12.66 2.31 30.59
N LEU A 53 -11.46 2.39 30.05
CA LEU A 53 -11.05 3.51 29.22
C LEU A 53 -11.53 3.23 27.80
N VAL A 54 -12.40 4.09 27.29
CA VAL A 54 -12.94 3.97 25.93
C VAL A 54 -12.51 5.13 25.07
N GLN A 55 -12.31 4.87 23.80
CA GLN A 55 -11.97 5.86 22.78
C GLN A 55 -13.19 6.12 21.90
N LEU A 56 -13.55 7.39 21.78
CA LEU A 56 -14.63 7.85 20.91
C LEU A 56 -14.17 7.85 19.45
N PHE A 57 -15.07 7.46 18.54
CA PHE A 57 -14.82 7.58 17.10
C PHE A 57 -15.19 8.98 16.58
N GLU A 58 -16.15 9.62 17.22
CA GLU A 58 -16.60 10.97 16.88
C GLU A 58 -16.16 11.97 17.96
N SER A 59 -16.52 13.25 17.76
CA SER A 59 -16.21 14.32 18.71
C SER A 59 -16.79 14.06 20.09
N SER A 60 -16.06 14.44 21.14
CA SER A 60 -16.55 14.44 22.53
C SER A 60 -17.49 15.60 22.85
N THR A 61 -17.70 16.54 21.91
CA THR A 61 -18.57 17.70 22.11
C THR A 61 -20.02 17.30 22.45
N GLY A 62 -20.58 17.84 23.49
CA GLY A 62 -21.95 17.56 23.93
C GLY A 62 -22.11 16.34 24.82
N ILE A 63 -21.04 15.61 25.12
CA ILE A 63 -21.07 14.55 26.12
C ILE A 63 -21.25 15.18 27.53
N ASN A 64 -22.28 14.76 28.22
CA ASN A 64 -22.55 15.18 29.58
C ASN A 64 -22.37 14.00 30.54
N LEU A 65 -21.51 14.18 31.53
CA LEU A 65 -21.17 13.13 32.51
C LEU A 65 -22.38 12.56 33.25
N SER A 66 -23.41 13.39 33.45
CA SER A 66 -24.59 13.02 34.23
C SER A 66 -25.73 12.42 33.41
N ASN A 67 -25.85 12.84 32.12
CA ASN A 67 -27.02 12.54 31.30
C ASN A 67 -26.70 11.62 30.11
N SER A 68 -25.41 11.40 29.80
CA SER A 68 -25.01 10.46 28.75
C SER A 68 -24.98 9.03 29.29
N ARG A 69 -25.24 8.07 28.41
CA ARG A 69 -25.28 6.64 28.75
C ARG A 69 -24.32 5.89 27.84
N VAL A 70 -23.58 4.93 28.37
CA VAL A 70 -22.69 4.06 27.64
C VAL A 70 -23.24 2.65 27.66
N ARG A 71 -23.31 2.04 26.48
CA ARG A 71 -23.76 0.66 26.28
C ARG A 71 -22.68 -0.14 25.60
N PHE A 72 -22.13 -1.15 26.28
CA PHE A 72 -21.19 -2.08 25.70
C PHE A 72 -21.94 -3.15 24.88
N LEU A 73 -21.43 -3.46 23.68
CA LEU A 73 -22.16 -4.27 22.70
C LEU A 73 -21.82 -5.77 22.76
N GLY A 74 -20.81 -6.16 23.56
CA GLY A 74 -20.38 -7.55 23.69
C GLY A 74 -19.72 -8.12 22.43
N ARG A 75 -19.25 -7.25 21.54
CA ARG A 75 -18.56 -7.63 20.31
C ARG A 75 -17.51 -6.60 19.94
N THR A 76 -16.52 -7.04 19.18
CA THR A 76 -15.50 -6.18 18.59
C THR A 76 -16.03 -5.46 17.33
N MET A 77 -15.18 -4.67 16.68
CA MET A 77 -15.53 -4.07 15.40
C MET A 77 -15.51 -5.11 14.31
N GLU A 78 -16.63 -5.25 13.62
CA GLU A 78 -16.84 -6.21 12.55
C GLU A 78 -17.17 -5.52 11.23
N LEU A 79 -16.74 -6.12 10.12
CA LEU A 79 -17.13 -5.75 8.77
C LEU A 79 -18.12 -6.78 8.22
N GLY A 80 -19.22 -6.30 7.64
CA GLY A 80 -20.12 -7.14 6.84
C GLY A 80 -19.51 -7.41 5.48
N LEU A 81 -19.42 -8.67 5.10
CA LEU A 81 -18.70 -9.16 3.92
C LEU A 81 -19.65 -9.77 2.91
N SER A 82 -19.54 -9.35 1.66
CA SER A 82 -20.24 -9.88 0.49
C SER A 82 -19.44 -9.57 -0.78
N GLU A 83 -19.65 -10.33 -1.86
CA GLU A 83 -19.13 -9.96 -3.18
C GLU A 83 -19.75 -8.66 -3.72
N ASP A 84 -20.93 -8.28 -3.22
CA ASP A 84 -21.60 -7.01 -3.56
C ASP A 84 -20.81 -5.77 -3.09
N MET A 85 -19.71 -5.94 -2.36
CA MET A 85 -18.77 -4.87 -2.05
C MET A 85 -17.96 -4.40 -3.27
N LEU A 86 -17.85 -5.24 -4.30
CA LEU A 86 -17.18 -4.86 -5.55
C LEU A 86 -17.94 -3.72 -6.23
N GLY A 87 -17.21 -2.73 -6.69
CA GLY A 87 -17.78 -1.53 -7.28
C GLY A 87 -18.22 -0.45 -6.27
N ARG A 88 -18.08 -0.72 -4.96
CA ARG A 88 -18.60 0.13 -3.90
C ARG A 88 -17.52 0.94 -3.19
N ILE A 89 -17.95 2.06 -2.63
CA ILE A 89 -17.11 2.99 -1.87
C ILE A 89 -17.65 3.10 -0.44
N PHE A 90 -16.75 2.88 0.51
CA PHE A 90 -17.03 2.90 1.95
C PHE A 90 -16.21 3.97 2.66
N ASP A 91 -16.72 4.46 3.78
CA ASP A 91 -15.91 5.22 4.73
C ASP A 91 -14.92 4.31 5.49
N GLY A 92 -14.10 4.90 6.34
CA GLY A 92 -13.11 4.16 7.14
C GLY A 92 -13.70 3.19 8.16
N LEU A 93 -15.01 3.24 8.41
CA LEU A 93 -15.75 2.33 9.29
C LEU A 93 -16.58 1.29 8.51
N GLY A 94 -16.43 1.23 7.19
CA GLY A 94 -17.12 0.27 6.34
C GLY A 94 -18.59 0.59 6.04
N ARG A 95 -19.00 1.86 6.18
CA ARG A 95 -20.35 2.33 5.78
C ARG A 95 -20.29 2.80 4.33
N PRO A 96 -21.25 2.39 3.47
CA PRO A 96 -21.34 2.91 2.10
C PRO A 96 -21.46 4.43 2.07
N ILE A 97 -20.71 5.08 1.17
CA ILE A 97 -20.73 6.54 0.95
C ILE A 97 -20.99 6.91 -0.53
N ASP A 98 -21.40 5.95 -1.33
CA ASP A 98 -21.62 6.04 -2.77
C ASP A 98 -23.08 6.16 -3.16
N ASP A 99 -23.96 6.52 -2.20
CA ASP A 99 -25.42 6.59 -2.34
C ASP A 99 -26.09 5.26 -2.78
N GLY A 100 -25.34 4.17 -2.75
CA GLY A 100 -25.83 2.83 -3.04
C GLY A 100 -26.60 2.20 -1.86
N PRO A 101 -27.33 1.11 -2.09
CA PRO A 101 -28.05 0.41 -1.04
C PRO A 101 -27.09 -0.19 -0.01
N GLU A 102 -27.60 -0.43 1.21
CA GLU A 102 -26.87 -1.22 2.20
C GLU A 102 -26.57 -2.63 1.66
N ILE A 103 -25.36 -3.11 1.94
CA ILE A 103 -24.95 -4.45 1.54
C ILE A 103 -25.47 -5.46 2.57
N LEU A 104 -26.17 -6.49 2.06
CA LEU A 104 -26.55 -7.64 2.88
C LEU A 104 -25.34 -8.56 3.01
N PRO A 105 -24.75 -8.68 4.20
CA PRO A 105 -23.53 -9.46 4.35
C PRO A 105 -23.80 -10.96 4.34
N ASP A 106 -22.97 -11.72 3.62
CA ASP A 106 -22.93 -13.19 3.72
C ASP A 106 -22.47 -13.61 5.13
N ARG A 107 -21.53 -12.84 5.70
CA ARG A 107 -21.04 -13.02 7.06
C ARG A 107 -20.45 -11.70 7.62
N ARG A 108 -20.14 -11.71 8.92
CA ARG A 108 -19.42 -10.62 9.60
C ARG A 108 -18.16 -11.15 10.24
N ASP A 109 -17.05 -10.48 9.99
CA ASP A 109 -15.76 -10.84 10.57
C ASP A 109 -15.16 -9.68 11.36
N ASP A 110 -14.43 -10.01 12.42
CA ASP A 110 -13.63 -9.07 13.20
C ASP A 110 -12.54 -8.45 12.33
N ILE A 111 -12.45 -7.14 12.33
CA ILE A 111 -11.48 -6.40 11.49
C ILE A 111 -10.03 -6.53 11.98
N ASN A 112 -9.81 -6.88 13.24
CA ASN A 112 -8.45 -7.05 13.74
C ASN A 112 -7.69 -8.15 13.00
N GLY A 113 -8.39 -9.23 12.63
CA GLY A 113 -7.79 -10.32 11.88
C GLY A 113 -6.60 -10.95 12.60
N LEU A 114 -5.91 -11.82 11.91
CA LEU A 114 -4.66 -12.41 12.40
C LEU A 114 -3.61 -12.43 11.28
N PRO A 115 -2.33 -12.21 11.59
CA PRO A 115 -1.25 -12.48 10.68
C PRO A 115 -1.35 -13.91 10.13
N MET A 116 -1.06 -14.10 8.84
CA MET A 116 -1.10 -15.42 8.23
C MET A 116 -0.05 -16.32 8.87
N ASN A 117 -0.48 -17.52 9.30
CA ASN A 117 0.44 -18.50 9.87
C ASN A 117 1.57 -18.82 8.87
N PRO A 118 2.85 -18.68 9.25
CA PRO A 118 3.98 -18.97 8.36
C PRO A 118 3.95 -20.38 7.76
N ALA A 119 3.47 -21.40 8.51
CA ALA A 119 3.35 -22.78 8.03
C ALA A 119 2.25 -22.97 6.97
N ALA A 120 1.28 -22.04 6.91
CA ALA A 120 0.21 -22.05 5.94
C ALA A 120 0.54 -21.23 4.68
N ARG A 121 1.69 -20.56 4.62
CA ARG A 121 2.09 -19.72 3.48
C ARG A 121 2.62 -20.55 2.31
N ASN A 122 2.22 -20.15 1.11
CA ASN A 122 2.85 -20.55 -0.14
C ASN A 122 3.84 -19.50 -0.61
N TYR A 123 4.94 -19.93 -1.24
CA TYR A 123 5.93 -19.02 -1.82
C TYR A 123 5.33 -18.29 -3.03
N PRO A 124 5.54 -16.96 -3.13
CA PRO A 124 5.23 -16.19 -4.32
C PRO A 124 6.02 -16.67 -5.54
N GLN A 125 5.36 -16.88 -6.68
CA GLN A 125 6.01 -17.38 -7.90
C GLN A 125 5.43 -16.83 -9.21
N GLU A 126 4.30 -16.14 -9.17
CA GLU A 126 3.61 -15.68 -10.37
C GLU A 126 3.81 -14.19 -10.58
N PHE A 127 4.03 -13.80 -11.83
CA PHE A 127 4.22 -12.42 -12.22
C PHE A 127 2.91 -11.62 -12.16
N ILE A 128 2.94 -10.49 -11.48
CA ILE A 128 1.90 -9.46 -11.57
C ILE A 128 2.41 -8.36 -12.47
N GLN A 129 1.73 -8.17 -13.60
CA GLN A 129 2.00 -7.07 -14.51
C GLN A 129 1.32 -5.81 -13.99
N THR A 130 2.11 -4.81 -13.64
CA THR A 130 1.61 -3.49 -13.23
C THR A 130 1.39 -2.55 -14.40
N GLY A 131 1.96 -2.87 -15.56
CA GLY A 131 1.96 -2.03 -16.75
C GLY A 131 2.95 -0.85 -16.68
N VAL A 132 3.81 -0.84 -15.65
CA VAL A 132 4.85 0.18 -15.44
C VAL A 132 6.22 -0.46 -15.66
N SER A 133 6.92 -0.06 -16.71
CA SER A 133 8.18 -0.69 -17.13
C SER A 133 9.25 -0.70 -16.04
N ALA A 134 9.40 0.38 -15.27
CA ALA A 134 10.37 0.47 -14.19
C ALA A 134 10.09 -0.52 -13.04
N ILE A 135 8.83 -0.94 -12.87
CA ILE A 135 8.44 -1.99 -11.92
C ILE A 135 8.56 -3.35 -12.59
N ASP A 136 7.82 -3.58 -13.66
CA ASP A 136 7.69 -4.90 -14.29
C ASP A 136 9.03 -5.43 -14.82
N GLY A 137 9.84 -4.55 -15.41
CA GLY A 137 11.12 -4.93 -16.01
C GLY A 137 12.29 -5.06 -15.03
N LEU A 138 12.30 -4.30 -13.93
CA LEU A 138 13.47 -4.19 -13.03
C LEU A 138 13.20 -4.57 -11.58
N ASN A 139 11.99 -4.32 -11.10
CA ASN A 139 11.59 -4.51 -9.71
C ASN A 139 10.28 -5.30 -9.63
N THR A 140 10.21 -6.37 -10.38
CA THR A 140 9.01 -7.18 -10.63
C THR A 140 8.21 -7.48 -9.38
N LEU A 141 6.91 -7.19 -9.44
CA LEU A 141 5.93 -7.54 -8.43
C LEU A 141 5.51 -9.00 -8.60
N VAL A 142 5.51 -9.75 -7.51
CA VAL A 142 5.15 -11.16 -7.49
C VAL A 142 3.87 -11.37 -6.70
N ARG A 143 3.01 -12.25 -7.15
CA ARG A 143 1.72 -12.55 -6.54
C ARG A 143 1.90 -13.02 -5.09
N GLY A 144 1.25 -12.34 -4.15
CA GLY A 144 1.36 -12.60 -2.71
C GLY A 144 2.53 -11.86 -2.03
N GLN A 145 3.23 -10.98 -2.75
CA GLN A 145 4.30 -10.14 -2.22
C GLN A 145 3.76 -8.88 -1.54
N LYS A 146 4.53 -8.36 -0.59
CA LYS A 146 4.38 -7.03 0.00
C LYS A 146 5.49 -6.12 -0.55
N LEU A 147 5.14 -5.22 -1.46
CA LEU A 147 6.11 -4.32 -2.12
C LEU A 147 5.68 -2.87 -1.92
N PRO A 148 6.24 -2.15 -0.94
CA PRO A 148 5.87 -0.77 -0.66
C PRO A 148 6.42 0.20 -1.69
N ILE A 149 5.72 1.34 -1.82
CA ILE A 149 6.18 2.52 -2.55
C ILE A 149 6.56 3.60 -1.55
N PHE A 150 7.82 3.98 -1.56
CA PHE A 150 8.35 5.08 -0.76
C PHE A 150 8.29 6.35 -1.59
N SER A 151 7.37 7.21 -1.23
CA SER A 151 7.19 8.54 -1.83
C SER A 151 7.75 9.63 -0.92
N ALA A 152 7.61 10.86 -1.33
CA ALA A 152 7.91 12.05 -0.55
C ALA A 152 6.85 13.12 -0.80
N SER A 153 6.75 14.11 0.09
CA SER A 153 5.75 15.17 -0.01
C SER A 153 5.78 15.85 -1.38
N GLY A 154 4.63 15.96 -2.03
CA GLY A 154 4.46 16.56 -3.35
C GLY A 154 4.91 15.69 -4.53
N LEU A 155 5.32 14.45 -4.33
CA LEU A 155 5.57 13.50 -5.42
C LEU A 155 4.27 12.79 -5.84
N PRO A 156 4.16 12.38 -7.11
CA PRO A 156 2.90 11.91 -7.71
C PRO A 156 2.60 10.43 -7.39
N HIS A 157 2.63 10.04 -6.12
CA HIS A 157 2.32 8.67 -5.71
C HIS A 157 0.85 8.29 -5.92
N ALA A 158 -0.06 9.27 -5.82
CA ALA A 158 -1.48 9.04 -6.08
C ALA A 158 -1.72 8.65 -7.54
N GLN A 159 -1.08 9.33 -8.51
CA GLN A 159 -1.18 8.99 -9.93
C GLN A 159 -0.62 7.60 -10.22
N LEU A 160 0.51 7.23 -9.60
CA LEU A 160 1.09 5.90 -9.75
C LEU A 160 0.19 4.82 -9.13
N ALA A 161 -0.37 5.06 -7.94
CA ALA A 161 -1.31 4.15 -7.30
C ALA A 161 -2.55 3.91 -8.16
N ALA A 162 -3.13 4.98 -8.70
CA ALA A 162 -4.28 4.90 -9.60
C ALA A 162 -3.94 4.13 -10.88
N GLN A 163 -2.76 4.37 -11.48
CA GLN A 163 -2.29 3.66 -12.65
C GLN A 163 -2.18 2.15 -12.39
N ILE A 164 -1.53 1.74 -11.31
CA ILE A 164 -1.39 0.34 -10.95
C ILE A 164 -2.76 -0.31 -10.70
N ALA A 165 -3.64 0.35 -9.93
CA ALA A 165 -4.97 -0.16 -9.64
C ALA A 165 -5.81 -0.40 -10.90
N ARG A 166 -5.72 0.50 -11.89
CA ARG A 166 -6.46 0.40 -13.16
C ARG A 166 -5.99 -0.76 -14.04
N GLN A 167 -4.70 -1.00 -14.11
CA GLN A 167 -4.11 -1.84 -15.16
C GLN A 167 -3.43 -3.12 -14.66
N ALA A 168 -3.24 -3.29 -13.36
CA ALA A 168 -2.61 -4.48 -12.82
C ALA A 168 -3.41 -5.76 -13.10
N LYS A 169 -2.70 -6.83 -13.44
CA LYS A 169 -3.26 -8.16 -13.70
C LYS A 169 -2.22 -9.27 -13.43
N VAL A 170 -2.71 -10.45 -13.11
CA VAL A 170 -1.88 -11.67 -13.12
C VAL A 170 -1.81 -12.19 -14.55
N ARG A 171 -0.60 -12.42 -15.05
CA ARG A 171 -0.40 -12.94 -16.39
C ARG A 171 -0.62 -14.46 -16.43
N GLY A 172 -1.25 -14.93 -17.52
CA GLY A 172 -1.39 -16.37 -17.80
C GLY A 172 -2.51 -17.07 -17.06
N THR A 173 -3.34 -16.33 -16.33
CA THR A 173 -4.56 -16.87 -15.70
C THR A 173 -5.79 -16.08 -16.13
N ASN A 174 -6.94 -16.77 -16.14
CA ASN A 174 -8.25 -16.13 -16.30
C ASN A 174 -8.96 -15.96 -14.95
N ASP A 175 -8.23 -16.16 -13.86
CA ASP A 175 -8.79 -16.04 -12.52
C ASP A 175 -9.20 -14.60 -12.25
N PRO A 176 -10.27 -14.36 -11.51
CA PRO A 176 -10.74 -13.02 -11.24
C PRO A 176 -9.71 -12.21 -10.43
N PHE A 177 -9.36 -11.03 -10.93
CA PHE A 177 -8.43 -10.10 -10.33
C PHE A 177 -9.18 -8.86 -9.87
N VAL A 178 -9.08 -8.54 -8.59
CA VAL A 178 -9.76 -7.41 -7.97
C VAL A 178 -8.78 -6.55 -7.16
N VAL A 179 -9.19 -5.32 -6.91
CA VAL A 179 -8.43 -4.35 -6.12
C VAL A 179 -9.20 -4.01 -4.86
N VAL A 180 -8.51 -3.96 -3.73
CA VAL A 180 -9.02 -3.34 -2.51
C VAL A 180 -8.16 -2.11 -2.23
N PHE A 181 -8.79 -0.95 -2.25
CA PHE A 181 -8.10 0.33 -2.12
C PHE A 181 -8.44 0.98 -0.78
N ALA A 182 -7.43 1.22 0.04
CA ALA A 182 -7.57 1.87 1.35
C ALA A 182 -6.85 3.23 1.34
N ALA A 183 -7.63 4.29 1.41
CA ALA A 183 -7.12 5.65 1.50
C ALA A 183 -7.25 6.16 2.94
N MET A 184 -6.14 6.57 3.55
CA MET A 184 -6.03 6.93 4.95
C MET A 184 -5.54 8.36 5.11
N GLY A 185 -6.41 9.23 5.62
CA GLY A 185 -6.07 10.63 5.90
C GLY A 185 -5.72 11.44 4.65
N ILE A 186 -6.34 11.12 3.53
CA ILE A 186 -6.15 11.84 2.26
C ILE A 186 -7.02 13.09 2.20
N THR A 187 -6.68 14.01 1.30
CA THR A 187 -7.52 15.19 1.06
C THR A 187 -8.77 14.82 0.28
N PHE A 188 -9.76 15.71 0.31
CA PHE A 188 -10.98 15.56 -0.48
C PHE A 188 -10.68 15.52 -1.99
N GLU A 189 -9.74 16.34 -2.44
CA GLU A 189 -9.30 16.39 -3.83
C GLU A 189 -8.65 15.07 -4.28
N GLU A 190 -7.80 14.49 -3.44
CA GLU A 190 -7.21 13.18 -3.72
C GLU A 190 -8.25 12.07 -3.76
N SER A 191 -9.22 12.10 -2.83
CA SER A 191 -10.34 11.15 -2.83
C SER A 191 -11.13 11.22 -4.13
N ASN A 192 -11.51 12.43 -4.55
CA ASN A 192 -12.23 12.64 -5.81
C ASN A 192 -11.40 12.18 -7.01
N PHE A 193 -10.10 12.48 -7.02
CA PHE A 193 -9.21 12.02 -8.09
C PHE A 193 -9.23 10.50 -8.24
N PHE A 194 -9.14 9.74 -7.16
CA PHE A 194 -9.20 8.28 -7.23
C PHE A 194 -10.56 7.78 -7.72
N ILE A 195 -11.65 8.32 -7.16
CA ILE A 195 -13.02 7.91 -7.53
C ILE A 195 -13.30 8.19 -9.00
N GLU A 196 -12.99 9.39 -9.48
CA GLU A 196 -13.17 9.78 -10.89
C GLU A 196 -12.31 8.92 -11.80
N SER A 197 -11.02 8.75 -11.49
CA SER A 197 -10.10 7.93 -12.27
C SER A 197 -10.58 6.48 -12.42
N PHE A 198 -11.12 5.89 -11.36
CA PHE A 198 -11.62 4.51 -11.41
C PHE A 198 -12.96 4.41 -12.14
N ARG A 199 -13.83 5.40 -12.02
CA ARG A 199 -15.11 5.44 -12.76
C ARG A 199 -14.90 5.64 -14.26
N GLU A 200 -14.08 6.60 -14.67
CA GLU A 200 -13.78 6.90 -16.07
C GLU A 200 -13.16 5.71 -16.81
N THR A 201 -12.38 4.91 -16.12
CA THR A 201 -11.68 3.76 -16.71
C THR A 201 -12.43 2.43 -16.55
N GLY A 202 -13.55 2.41 -15.83
CA GLY A 202 -14.27 1.18 -15.48
C GLY A 202 -13.55 0.31 -14.43
N ALA A 203 -12.43 0.77 -13.88
CA ALA A 203 -11.70 0.02 -12.84
C ALA A 203 -12.50 -0.08 -11.54
N ILE A 204 -13.46 0.81 -11.33
CA ILE A 204 -14.33 0.79 -10.14
C ILE A 204 -15.05 -0.53 -9.98
N ASP A 205 -15.52 -1.15 -11.07
CA ASP A 205 -16.33 -2.38 -11.03
C ASP A 205 -15.62 -3.57 -10.40
N ARG A 206 -14.28 -3.56 -10.41
CA ARG A 206 -13.43 -4.57 -9.78
C ARG A 206 -12.71 -4.07 -8.53
N THR A 207 -13.15 -2.94 -7.97
CA THR A 207 -12.49 -2.29 -6.84
C THR A 207 -13.45 -2.17 -5.66
N VAL A 208 -12.95 -2.47 -4.46
CA VAL A 208 -13.58 -2.10 -3.19
C VAL A 208 -12.76 -0.95 -2.61
N MET A 209 -13.39 0.20 -2.37
CA MET A 209 -12.71 1.37 -1.82
C MET A 209 -13.12 1.64 -0.39
N PHE A 210 -12.13 1.87 0.47
CA PHE A 210 -12.32 2.42 1.81
C PHE A 210 -11.62 3.77 1.88
N VAL A 211 -12.36 4.81 2.23
CA VAL A 211 -11.87 6.19 2.21
C VAL A 211 -12.01 6.82 3.57
N ASN A 212 -10.90 7.24 4.16
CA ASN A 212 -10.83 8.09 5.34
C ASN A 212 -10.17 9.41 4.95
N LEU A 213 -10.87 10.50 5.16
CA LEU A 213 -10.38 11.84 4.84
C LEU A 213 -9.48 12.41 5.94
N ALA A 214 -8.73 13.45 5.61
CA ALA A 214 -7.83 14.10 6.56
C ALA A 214 -8.53 14.72 7.77
N ASN A 215 -9.79 15.14 7.61
CA ASN A 215 -10.64 15.69 8.67
C ASN A 215 -11.43 14.64 9.44
N ASP A 216 -11.40 13.38 9.04
CA ASP A 216 -12.03 12.28 9.78
C ASP A 216 -11.21 11.91 11.02
N PRO A 217 -11.86 11.32 12.04
CA PRO A 217 -11.20 10.95 13.29
C PRO A 217 -10.02 9.99 13.13
N ALA A 218 -8.98 10.17 13.96
CA ALA A 218 -7.77 9.33 13.92
C ALA A 218 -8.08 7.83 14.14
N ILE A 219 -9.07 7.52 14.97
CA ILE A 219 -9.46 6.12 15.24
C ILE A 219 -10.08 5.46 14.00
N GLU A 220 -10.84 6.19 13.21
CA GLU A 220 -11.38 5.72 11.94
C GLU A 220 -10.25 5.42 10.96
N ARG A 221 -9.22 6.29 10.91
CA ARG A 221 -8.01 6.09 10.13
C ARG A 221 -7.27 4.81 10.51
N ILE A 222 -7.21 4.49 11.80
CA ILE A 222 -6.62 3.24 12.31
C ILE A 222 -7.46 2.01 11.91
N ALA A 223 -8.79 2.14 11.83
CA ALA A 223 -9.67 1.06 11.42
C ALA A 223 -9.61 0.79 9.91
N THR A 224 -9.44 1.81 9.08
CA THR A 224 -9.51 1.76 7.60
C THR A 224 -8.67 0.62 6.98
N PRO A 225 -7.37 0.46 7.26
CA PRO A 225 -6.58 -0.61 6.66
C PRO A 225 -7.01 -2.00 7.16
N ARG A 226 -7.55 -2.09 8.37
CA ARG A 226 -8.10 -3.33 8.92
C ARG A 226 -9.38 -3.74 8.20
N MET A 227 -10.28 -2.79 7.92
CA MET A 227 -11.46 -3.00 7.09
C MET A 227 -11.08 -3.52 5.70
N ALA A 228 -10.13 -2.86 5.05
CA ALA A 228 -9.65 -3.22 3.72
C ALA A 228 -9.04 -4.64 3.69
N LEU A 229 -8.21 -5.00 4.66
CA LEU A 229 -7.62 -6.34 4.74
C LEU A 229 -8.66 -7.42 5.03
N THR A 230 -9.65 -7.13 5.86
CA THR A 230 -10.75 -8.07 6.16
C THR A 230 -11.58 -8.35 4.90
N ALA A 231 -11.90 -7.32 4.11
CA ALA A 231 -12.55 -7.48 2.82
C ALA A 231 -11.66 -8.27 1.84
N ALA A 232 -10.35 -7.98 1.81
CA ALA A 232 -9.39 -8.68 0.95
C ALA A 232 -9.26 -10.16 1.31
N GLU A 233 -9.21 -10.51 2.59
CA GLU A 233 -9.17 -11.90 3.06
C GLU A 233 -10.40 -12.69 2.65
N TYR A 234 -11.59 -12.10 2.78
CA TYR A 234 -12.82 -12.72 2.33
C TYR A 234 -12.81 -12.97 0.83
N LEU A 235 -12.49 -11.97 0.02
CA LEU A 235 -12.43 -12.11 -1.44
C LEU A 235 -11.35 -13.12 -1.88
N ALA A 236 -10.18 -13.08 -1.25
CA ALA A 236 -9.07 -13.96 -1.62
C ALA A 236 -9.27 -15.42 -1.16
N PHE A 237 -9.62 -15.62 0.11
CA PHE A 237 -9.54 -16.93 0.72
C PHE A 237 -10.88 -17.67 0.80
N GLU A 238 -12.00 -16.97 0.64
CA GLU A 238 -13.33 -17.60 0.54
C GLU A 238 -13.87 -17.59 -0.88
N LYS A 239 -13.64 -16.53 -1.65
CA LYS A 239 -14.13 -16.38 -3.02
C LYS A 239 -13.07 -16.71 -4.09
N ASN A 240 -11.82 -16.98 -3.68
CA ASN A 240 -10.70 -17.34 -4.54
C ASN A 240 -10.28 -16.28 -5.56
N TYR A 241 -10.46 -15.00 -5.24
CA TYR A 241 -9.98 -13.89 -6.07
C TYR A 241 -8.48 -13.67 -5.89
N HIS A 242 -7.83 -13.13 -6.92
CA HIS A 242 -6.52 -12.51 -6.79
C HIS A 242 -6.73 -11.05 -6.39
N VAL A 243 -6.40 -10.73 -5.16
CA VAL A 243 -6.65 -9.41 -4.58
C VAL A 243 -5.35 -8.62 -4.53
N LEU A 244 -5.33 -7.46 -5.17
CA LEU A 244 -4.31 -6.44 -4.99
C LEU A 244 -4.82 -5.42 -3.97
N VAL A 245 -4.15 -5.32 -2.84
CA VAL A 245 -4.45 -4.32 -1.82
C VAL A 245 -3.48 -3.15 -1.97
N ILE A 246 -4.01 -1.95 -2.16
CA ILE A 246 -3.23 -0.71 -2.17
C ILE A 246 -3.65 0.13 -0.98
N MET A 247 -2.68 0.52 -0.15
CA MET A 247 -2.90 1.34 1.05
C MET A 247 -2.12 2.65 0.93
N THR A 248 -2.81 3.77 0.94
CA THR A 248 -2.23 5.12 0.91
C THR A 248 -2.95 6.03 1.91
N ASP A 249 -2.32 6.77 2.80
CA ASP A 249 -0.91 6.85 3.10
C ASP A 249 -0.60 6.22 4.46
N ILE A 250 0.38 5.34 4.49
CA ILE A 250 0.82 4.67 5.73
C ILE A 250 1.41 5.66 6.73
N THR A 251 1.95 6.78 6.25
CA THR A 251 2.45 7.84 7.13
C THR A 251 1.31 8.48 7.92
N ASN A 252 0.18 8.77 7.27
CA ASN A 252 -1.00 9.29 7.95
C ASN A 252 -1.58 8.27 8.95
N TYR A 253 -1.51 6.98 8.62
CA TYR A 253 -1.87 5.91 9.55
C TYR A 253 -0.98 5.90 10.80
N ALA A 254 0.35 5.97 10.61
CA ALA A 254 1.30 5.98 11.72
C ALA A 254 1.15 7.26 12.57
N ASP A 255 0.85 8.39 11.96
CA ASP A 255 0.57 9.64 12.68
C ASP A 255 -0.70 9.54 13.52
N ALA A 256 -1.74 8.83 13.04
CA ALA A 256 -2.92 8.52 13.84
C ALA A 256 -2.59 7.63 15.05
N LEU A 257 -1.72 6.64 14.89
CA LEU A 257 -1.23 5.84 16.03
C LEU A 257 -0.48 6.71 17.04
N ARG A 258 0.36 7.63 16.57
CA ARG A 258 1.09 8.58 17.44
C ARG A 258 0.14 9.49 18.20
N GLU A 259 -0.89 10.02 17.55
CA GLU A 259 -1.92 10.86 18.17
C GLU A 259 -2.65 10.12 19.30
N VAL A 260 -3.10 8.89 19.03
CA VAL A 260 -3.80 8.06 20.02
C VAL A 260 -2.89 7.68 21.17
N SER A 261 -1.65 7.28 20.90
CA SER A 261 -0.65 6.95 21.92
C SER A 261 -0.34 8.15 22.83
N ALA A 262 -0.20 9.34 22.25
CA ALA A 262 0.00 10.57 23.01
C ALA A 262 -1.22 10.92 23.89
N ALA A 263 -2.44 10.76 23.38
CA ALA A 263 -3.66 10.96 24.17
C ALA A 263 -3.76 9.99 25.36
N ARG A 264 -3.26 8.76 25.20
CA ARG A 264 -3.17 7.75 26.28
C ARG A 264 -2.00 7.99 27.24
N LYS A 265 -1.15 8.98 26.98
CA LYS A 265 0.06 9.27 27.77
C LYS A 265 1.04 8.08 27.83
N GLU A 266 1.08 7.29 26.78
CA GLU A 266 2.05 6.20 26.64
C GLU A 266 3.48 6.76 26.51
N VAL A 267 4.46 5.97 26.95
CA VAL A 267 5.86 6.37 26.80
C VAL A 267 6.22 6.36 25.31
N PRO A 268 6.62 7.51 24.75
CA PRO A 268 6.92 7.59 23.32
C PRO A 268 8.21 6.84 22.97
N GLY A 269 8.18 6.15 21.84
CA GLY A 269 9.36 5.59 21.20
C GLY A 269 10.08 6.62 20.31
N ARG A 270 10.82 6.11 19.32
CA ARG A 270 11.59 6.92 18.37
C ARG A 270 10.69 7.91 17.63
N ARG A 271 11.06 9.19 17.60
CA ARG A 271 10.32 10.32 16.98
C ARG A 271 8.86 10.47 17.49
N GLY A 272 8.57 10.02 18.70
CA GLY A 272 7.25 10.15 19.31
C GLY A 272 6.22 9.11 18.88
N TYR A 273 6.59 8.14 18.05
CA TYR A 273 5.71 7.02 17.67
C TYR A 273 5.59 6.01 18.83
N PRO A 274 4.46 5.27 18.91
CA PRO A 274 4.30 4.26 19.95
C PRO A 274 5.35 3.14 19.80
N GLY A 275 5.82 2.60 20.93
CA GLY A 275 6.80 1.51 20.93
C GLY A 275 6.33 0.26 20.21
N TYR A 276 5.02 0.03 20.11
CA TYR A 276 4.41 -1.09 19.41
C TYR A 276 4.17 -0.87 17.90
N MET A 277 4.61 0.26 17.31
CA MET A 277 4.36 0.56 15.89
C MET A 277 4.87 -0.53 14.95
N TYR A 278 6.03 -1.14 15.26
CA TYR A 278 6.55 -2.27 14.47
C TYR A 278 5.59 -3.45 14.47
N THR A 279 5.14 -3.89 15.63
CA THR A 279 4.22 -5.01 15.77
C THR A 279 2.87 -4.71 15.14
N ASP A 280 2.39 -3.49 15.24
CA ASP A 280 1.14 -3.06 14.64
C ASP A 280 1.20 -3.08 13.11
N LEU A 281 2.23 -2.47 12.51
CA LEU A 281 2.45 -2.55 11.06
C LEU A 281 2.65 -4.00 10.58
N ALA A 282 3.41 -4.80 11.34
CA ALA A 282 3.62 -6.22 11.02
C ALA A 282 2.29 -6.98 11.04
N SER A 283 1.41 -6.72 12.01
CA SER A 283 0.09 -7.35 12.12
C SER A 283 -0.79 -7.07 10.90
N LEU A 284 -0.67 -5.88 10.29
CA LEU A 284 -1.36 -5.53 9.06
C LEU A 284 -0.71 -6.20 7.84
N TYR A 285 0.59 -6.00 7.64
CA TYR A 285 1.27 -6.45 6.43
C TYR A 285 1.34 -7.97 6.31
N GLU A 286 1.44 -8.68 7.44
CA GLU A 286 1.49 -10.14 7.47
C GLU A 286 0.14 -10.84 7.25
N ARG A 287 -0.94 -10.09 7.05
CA ARG A 287 -2.21 -10.63 6.54
C ARG A 287 -2.17 -10.89 5.03
N ALA A 288 -1.26 -10.25 4.31
CA ALA A 288 -1.06 -10.49 2.87
C ALA A 288 -0.24 -11.74 2.59
N GLY A 289 -0.47 -12.35 1.44
CA GLY A 289 0.27 -13.52 0.98
C GLY A 289 -0.59 -14.52 0.21
N ARG A 290 -0.05 -15.72 0.05
CA ARG A 290 -0.72 -16.90 -0.50
C ARG A 290 -0.85 -17.97 0.57
N GLN A 291 -1.98 -18.64 0.61
CA GLN A 291 -2.24 -19.68 1.60
C GLN A 291 -2.30 -21.06 0.95
N ASN A 292 -1.71 -22.06 1.61
CA ASN A 292 -1.77 -23.45 1.18
C ASN A 292 -3.23 -23.93 1.06
N GLY A 293 -3.54 -24.60 -0.06
CA GLY A 293 -4.88 -25.12 -0.32
C GLY A 293 -5.91 -24.07 -0.78
N LYS A 294 -5.52 -22.80 -0.93
CA LYS A 294 -6.35 -21.73 -1.50
C LYS A 294 -5.77 -21.26 -2.83
N THR A 295 -6.63 -21.00 -3.80
CA THR A 295 -6.22 -20.46 -5.11
C THR A 295 -6.09 -18.96 -5.08
N GLY A 296 -6.86 -18.27 -4.26
CA GLY A 296 -6.80 -16.83 -4.07
C GLY A 296 -5.50 -16.35 -3.40
N SER A 297 -5.26 -15.07 -3.48
CA SER A 297 -4.05 -14.43 -2.91
C SER A 297 -4.28 -12.98 -2.58
N ILE A 298 -3.48 -12.45 -1.65
CA ILE A 298 -3.42 -11.02 -1.34
C ILE A 298 -2.00 -10.54 -1.63
N THR A 299 -1.88 -9.64 -2.61
CA THR A 299 -0.66 -8.89 -2.89
C THR A 299 -0.83 -7.49 -2.34
N LEU A 300 0.16 -6.95 -1.64
CA LEU A 300 0.04 -5.70 -0.91
C LEU A 300 1.04 -4.65 -1.39
N ILE A 301 0.54 -3.47 -1.70
CA ILE A 301 1.33 -2.27 -2.00
C ILE A 301 1.01 -1.20 -0.96
N PRO A 302 1.76 -1.15 0.16
CA PRO A 302 1.67 -0.02 1.07
C PRO A 302 2.41 1.18 0.46
N ILE A 303 1.77 2.33 0.44
CA ILE A 303 2.37 3.58 -0.02
C ILE A 303 2.56 4.49 1.18
N LEU A 304 3.75 5.02 1.32
CA LEU A 304 4.10 5.94 2.40
C LEU A 304 4.81 7.18 1.88
N THR A 305 4.59 8.29 2.55
CA THR A 305 5.31 9.54 2.33
C THR A 305 6.43 9.66 3.36
N MET A 306 7.69 9.67 2.90
CA MET A 306 8.84 9.83 3.78
C MET A 306 8.91 11.27 4.30
N PRO A 307 8.80 11.50 5.62
CA PRO A 307 9.03 12.83 6.19
C PRO A 307 10.45 13.29 5.88
N GLU A 308 10.59 14.53 5.39
CA GLU A 308 11.90 15.14 5.05
C GLU A 308 12.71 14.37 4.00
N ASP A 309 12.06 13.54 3.17
CA ASP A 309 12.70 12.61 2.22
C ASP A 309 13.67 11.61 2.91
N ASP A 310 13.51 11.40 4.23
CA ASP A 310 14.40 10.58 5.06
C ASP A 310 14.01 9.11 5.09
N LYS A 311 14.77 8.27 4.40
CA LYS A 311 14.59 6.80 4.38
C LYS A 311 14.84 6.14 5.73
N THR A 312 15.55 6.81 6.64
CA THR A 312 15.85 6.31 7.99
C THR A 312 14.79 6.68 9.02
N HIS A 313 13.76 7.42 8.59
CA HIS A 313 12.60 7.70 9.44
C HIS A 313 11.91 6.38 9.86
N PRO A 314 11.35 6.29 11.10
CA PRO A 314 10.76 5.03 11.60
C PRO A 314 9.76 4.37 10.66
N ILE A 315 8.94 5.13 9.94
CA ILE A 315 7.90 4.58 9.06
C ILE A 315 8.50 3.82 7.86
N PRO A 316 9.33 4.43 6.99
CA PRO A 316 9.97 3.68 5.90
C PRO A 316 10.93 2.60 6.40
N ASP A 317 11.68 2.86 7.48
CA ASP A 317 12.62 1.92 8.06
C ASP A 317 11.91 0.63 8.49
N LEU A 318 10.87 0.72 9.32
CA LEU A 318 10.11 -0.44 9.78
C LEU A 318 9.36 -1.14 8.64
N THR A 319 8.76 -0.38 7.73
CA THR A 319 8.08 -0.94 6.55
C THR A 319 9.06 -1.75 5.69
N GLY A 320 10.27 -1.25 5.45
CA GLY A 320 11.32 -1.94 4.70
C GLY A 320 11.79 -3.24 5.34
N TYR A 321 11.77 -3.33 6.69
CA TYR A 321 12.10 -4.57 7.41
C TYR A 321 11.01 -5.64 7.30
N ILE A 322 9.74 -5.24 7.33
CA ILE A 322 8.61 -6.18 7.33
C ILE A 322 8.31 -6.70 5.92
N THR A 323 8.56 -5.89 4.90
CA THR A 323 8.17 -6.17 3.50
C THR A 323 9.30 -6.75 2.66
N GLU A 324 8.99 -7.18 1.44
CA GLU A 324 9.96 -7.84 0.54
C GLU A 324 10.55 -6.89 -0.51
N GLY A 325 10.90 -5.67 -0.11
CA GLY A 325 11.55 -4.69 -0.98
C GLY A 325 10.97 -3.28 -0.83
N GLN A 326 11.26 -2.42 -1.79
CA GLN A 326 10.67 -1.08 -1.91
C GLN A 326 10.83 -0.52 -3.32
N ILE A 327 9.86 0.25 -3.76
CA ILE A 327 9.93 1.13 -4.93
C ILE A 327 10.10 2.56 -4.41
N ILE A 328 11.09 3.29 -4.92
CA ILE A 328 11.41 4.63 -4.43
C ILE A 328 11.11 5.66 -5.51
N LEU A 329 10.33 6.68 -5.17
CA LEU A 329 10.10 7.85 -6.02
C LEU A 329 11.17 8.90 -5.76
N SER A 330 11.70 9.49 -6.83
CA SER A 330 12.79 10.46 -6.81
C SER A 330 12.31 11.87 -7.12
N ARG A 331 12.64 12.81 -6.22
CA ARG A 331 12.42 14.23 -6.44
C ARG A 331 13.29 14.79 -7.59
N GLU A 332 14.50 14.23 -7.77
CA GLU A 332 15.36 14.60 -8.90
C GLU A 332 14.72 14.26 -10.24
N LEU A 333 14.24 13.01 -10.40
CA LEU A 333 13.56 12.57 -11.62
C LEU A 333 12.24 13.34 -11.85
N TYR A 334 11.51 13.62 -10.78
CA TYR A 334 10.29 14.44 -10.88
C TYR A 334 10.58 15.84 -11.41
N ARG A 335 11.65 16.50 -10.96
CA ARG A 335 12.09 17.81 -11.47
C ARG A 335 12.53 17.77 -12.93
N LYS A 336 12.96 16.62 -13.44
CA LYS A 336 13.26 16.36 -14.85
C LYS A 336 12.02 16.01 -15.67
N ASN A 337 10.82 16.10 -15.10
CA ASN A 337 9.55 15.69 -15.74
C ASN A 337 9.50 14.20 -16.14
N ILE A 338 10.22 13.33 -15.46
CA ILE A 338 10.11 11.88 -15.62
C ILE A 338 8.84 11.41 -14.88
N ALA A 339 7.96 10.72 -15.57
CA ALA A 339 6.67 10.27 -15.03
C ALA A 339 6.37 8.80 -15.39
N PRO A 340 6.18 7.90 -14.41
CA PRO A 340 6.38 8.09 -12.98
C PRO A 340 7.87 8.25 -12.62
N PRO A 341 8.23 9.03 -11.59
CA PRO A 341 9.63 9.32 -11.25
C PRO A 341 10.25 8.22 -10.38
N ILE A 342 10.25 6.99 -10.86
CA ILE A 342 10.78 5.83 -10.14
C ILE A 342 12.29 5.79 -10.24
N ASP A 343 12.98 5.88 -9.11
CA ASP A 343 14.42 5.66 -9.04
C ASP A 343 14.72 4.17 -8.92
N VAL A 344 15.16 3.58 -10.02
CA VAL A 344 15.36 2.14 -10.10
C VAL A 344 16.60 1.64 -9.36
N LEU A 345 17.61 2.50 -9.11
CA LEU A 345 18.85 2.08 -8.46
C LEU A 345 18.66 1.74 -6.97
N PRO A 346 17.99 2.58 -6.15
CA PRO A 346 17.71 2.25 -4.76
C PRO A 346 16.45 1.41 -4.59
N SER A 347 15.67 1.19 -5.65
CA SER A 347 14.49 0.32 -5.62
C SER A 347 14.91 -1.14 -5.66
N LEU A 348 14.16 -1.99 -4.98
CA LEU A 348 14.45 -3.42 -4.87
C LEU A 348 13.16 -4.22 -4.69
N SER A 349 12.98 -5.26 -5.48
CA SER A 349 12.07 -6.36 -5.17
C SER A 349 12.88 -7.61 -4.86
N ARG A 350 12.79 -8.09 -3.61
CA ARG A 350 13.54 -9.28 -3.16
C ARG A 350 13.05 -10.58 -3.77
N LEU A 351 11.84 -10.59 -4.28
CA LEU A 351 11.19 -11.76 -4.87
C LEU A 351 11.15 -11.73 -6.41
N LYS A 352 11.74 -10.72 -7.06
CA LYS A 352 11.67 -10.51 -8.50
C LYS A 352 12.04 -11.76 -9.31
N ASP A 353 13.10 -12.45 -8.93
CA ASP A 353 13.60 -13.63 -9.64
C ASP A 353 12.61 -14.82 -9.61
N LYS A 354 11.65 -14.80 -8.69
CA LYS A 354 10.61 -15.83 -8.59
C LYS A 354 9.47 -15.62 -9.58
N GLY A 355 9.27 -14.39 -10.04
CA GLY A 355 8.18 -14.00 -10.95
C GLY A 355 8.56 -13.93 -12.43
N ILE A 356 9.84 -14.11 -12.78
CA ILE A 356 10.34 -13.87 -14.15
C ILE A 356 10.94 -15.13 -14.77
N GLY A 357 11.14 -15.10 -16.08
CA GLY A 357 11.77 -16.15 -16.86
C GLY A 357 10.79 -16.95 -17.72
N GLU A 358 11.27 -18.08 -18.23
CA GLU A 358 10.50 -18.94 -19.13
C GLU A 358 9.20 -19.44 -18.48
N GLY A 359 8.10 -19.34 -19.21
CA GLY A 359 6.77 -19.71 -18.73
C GLY A 359 6.07 -18.66 -17.83
N LYS A 360 6.75 -17.58 -17.45
CA LYS A 360 6.20 -16.48 -16.61
C LYS A 360 6.22 -15.15 -17.35
N THR A 361 7.40 -14.78 -17.82
CA THR A 361 7.62 -13.61 -18.68
C THR A 361 8.31 -14.06 -19.97
N ARG A 362 9.51 -13.58 -20.24
CA ARG A 362 10.34 -14.03 -21.38
C ARG A 362 11.68 -14.57 -20.86
N ALA A 363 12.24 -15.55 -21.54
CA ALA A 363 13.43 -16.27 -21.07
C ALA A 363 14.66 -15.36 -20.84
N ASP A 364 14.79 -14.28 -21.61
CA ASP A 364 15.88 -13.30 -21.50
C ASP A 364 15.67 -12.25 -20.39
N HIS A 365 14.51 -12.22 -19.75
CA HIS A 365 14.13 -11.14 -18.81
C HIS A 365 15.19 -10.91 -17.72
N ALA A 366 15.65 -11.95 -17.04
CA ALA A 366 16.62 -11.81 -15.97
C ALA A 366 17.96 -11.19 -16.46
N SER A 367 18.44 -11.64 -17.61
CA SER A 367 19.68 -11.13 -18.21
C SER A 367 19.52 -9.68 -18.67
N THR A 368 18.41 -9.37 -19.35
CA THR A 368 18.08 -8.02 -19.80
C THR A 368 17.95 -7.04 -18.64
N MET A 369 17.23 -7.43 -17.58
CA MET A 369 17.08 -6.66 -16.35
C MET A 369 18.43 -6.33 -15.71
N ASN A 370 19.29 -7.34 -15.53
CA ASN A 370 20.60 -7.16 -14.90
C ASN A 370 21.52 -6.26 -15.75
N GLN A 371 21.42 -6.35 -17.07
CA GLN A 371 22.21 -5.51 -17.96
C GLN A 371 21.72 -4.06 -17.98
N LEU A 372 20.40 -3.84 -18.05
CA LEU A 372 19.80 -2.51 -17.97
C LEU A 372 20.17 -1.80 -16.68
N PHE A 373 20.05 -2.49 -15.55
CA PHE A 373 20.40 -1.96 -14.24
C PHE A 373 21.88 -1.55 -14.17
N ALA A 374 22.80 -2.44 -14.61
CA ALA A 374 24.23 -2.17 -14.60
C ALA A 374 24.61 -1.04 -15.56
N ALA A 375 24.00 -0.98 -16.74
CA ALA A 375 24.26 0.07 -17.72
C ALA A 375 23.77 1.43 -17.22
N TYR A 376 22.60 1.47 -16.58
CA TYR A 376 22.08 2.71 -16.01
C TYR A 376 22.94 3.20 -14.83
N ALA A 377 23.37 2.31 -13.93
CA ALA A 377 24.27 2.67 -12.84
C ALA A 377 25.57 3.30 -13.37
N ARG A 378 26.22 2.66 -14.35
CA ARG A 378 27.44 3.20 -14.98
C ARG A 378 27.18 4.52 -15.71
N GLY A 379 26.03 4.67 -16.35
CA GLY A 379 25.64 5.91 -17.02
C GLY A 379 25.45 7.07 -16.04
N LYS A 380 24.90 6.81 -14.86
CA LYS A 380 24.79 7.82 -13.77
C LYS A 380 26.18 8.26 -13.29
N GLU A 381 27.08 7.30 -13.04
CA GLU A 381 28.48 7.59 -12.67
C GLU A 381 29.20 8.43 -13.76
N ALA A 382 29.03 8.08 -15.03
CA ALA A 382 29.61 8.85 -16.14
C ALA A 382 29.07 10.29 -16.18
N LYS A 383 27.77 10.48 -15.93
CA LYS A 383 27.16 11.83 -15.85
C LYS A 383 27.69 12.65 -14.67
N GLU A 384 27.89 12.03 -13.50
CA GLU A 384 28.51 12.68 -12.35
C GLU A 384 29.94 13.12 -12.64
N LEU A 385 30.75 12.24 -13.27
CA LEU A 385 32.11 12.58 -13.71
C LEU A 385 32.12 13.71 -14.73
N MET A 386 31.17 13.73 -15.67
CA MET A 386 31.03 14.79 -16.66
C MET A 386 30.76 16.15 -16.01
N VAL A 387 29.96 16.19 -14.94
CA VAL A 387 29.69 17.43 -14.19
C VAL A 387 30.94 17.93 -13.45
N ILE A 388 31.75 17.02 -12.90
CA ILE A 388 32.92 17.38 -12.09
C ILE A 388 34.14 17.75 -12.96
N LEU A 389 34.42 16.95 -13.99
CA LEU A 389 35.66 17.00 -14.77
C LEU A 389 35.47 17.59 -16.18
N GLY A 390 34.23 17.77 -16.62
CA GLY A 390 33.88 18.18 -17.97
C GLY A 390 33.82 17.00 -18.97
N GLU A 391 33.10 17.20 -20.06
CA GLU A 391 32.86 16.18 -21.08
C GLU A 391 34.16 15.67 -21.75
N ALA A 392 35.18 16.51 -21.88
CA ALA A 392 36.46 16.17 -22.46
C ALA A 392 37.27 15.12 -21.68
N ALA A 393 36.96 14.92 -20.41
CA ALA A 393 37.59 13.94 -19.54
C ALA A 393 37.01 12.53 -19.67
N LEU A 394 35.85 12.38 -20.32
CA LEU A 394 35.15 11.10 -20.51
C LEU A 394 35.74 10.32 -21.69
N THR A 395 35.85 9.02 -21.52
CA THR A 395 36.13 8.11 -22.66
C THR A 395 34.93 8.04 -23.60
N GLU A 396 35.11 7.64 -24.84
CA GLU A 396 34.02 7.50 -25.80
C GLU A 396 32.96 6.49 -25.30
N ILE A 397 33.39 5.46 -24.59
CA ILE A 397 32.47 4.49 -24.00
C ILE A 397 31.65 5.10 -22.85
N ASP A 398 32.25 5.96 -22.04
CA ASP A 398 31.53 6.62 -20.95
C ASP A 398 30.49 7.62 -21.48
N LYS A 399 30.77 8.27 -22.59
CA LYS A 399 29.81 9.12 -23.32
C LYS A 399 28.59 8.31 -23.79
N LEU A 400 28.83 7.08 -24.29
CA LEU A 400 27.73 6.18 -24.71
C LEU A 400 26.89 5.75 -23.49
N TYR A 401 27.52 5.46 -22.34
CA TYR A 401 26.78 5.14 -21.12
C TYR A 401 25.99 6.34 -20.57
N ALA A 402 26.54 7.56 -20.65
CA ALA A 402 25.81 8.77 -20.29
C ALA A 402 24.59 8.98 -21.20
N LYS A 403 24.76 8.80 -22.52
CA LYS A 403 23.66 8.84 -23.49
C LYS A 403 22.61 7.75 -23.21
N PHE A 404 23.06 6.54 -22.88
CA PHE A 404 22.15 5.45 -22.48
C PHE A 404 21.32 5.85 -21.25
N ALA A 405 21.95 6.43 -20.21
CA ALA A 405 21.25 6.84 -19.01
C ALA A 405 20.16 7.88 -19.29
N ASP A 406 20.42 8.86 -20.17
CA ASP A 406 19.42 9.84 -20.59
C ASP A 406 18.26 9.18 -21.34
N ALA A 407 18.54 8.31 -22.28
CA ALA A 407 17.52 7.58 -23.02
C ALA A 407 16.71 6.66 -22.11
N PHE A 408 17.37 6.00 -21.14
CA PHE A 408 16.73 5.15 -20.16
C PHE A 408 15.75 5.93 -19.26
N GLU A 409 16.16 7.09 -18.73
CA GLU A 409 15.27 7.96 -17.94
C GLU A 409 14.07 8.43 -18.79
N ASN A 410 14.30 8.88 -20.02
CA ASN A 410 13.27 9.52 -20.86
C ASN A 410 12.34 8.54 -21.58
N GLU A 411 12.81 7.35 -21.96
CA GLU A 411 12.03 6.40 -22.75
C GLU A 411 11.55 5.19 -21.91
N TYR A 412 12.43 4.64 -21.04
CA TYR A 412 12.09 3.44 -20.27
C TYR A 412 11.32 3.77 -18.98
N VAL A 413 11.87 4.67 -18.16
CA VAL A 413 11.24 5.07 -16.88
C VAL A 413 10.05 5.98 -17.14
N SER A 414 10.21 7.00 -17.96
CA SER A 414 9.15 7.93 -18.30
C SER A 414 8.18 7.32 -19.30
N GLN A 415 6.98 7.03 -18.87
CA GLN A 415 5.91 6.50 -19.73
C GLN A 415 4.57 7.22 -19.57
N GLY A 416 4.49 8.17 -18.60
CA GLY A 416 3.23 8.80 -18.21
C GLY A 416 2.30 7.87 -17.43
N TYR A 417 1.20 8.44 -16.91
CA TYR A 417 0.28 7.71 -16.02
C TYR A 417 -0.89 7.03 -16.76
N ASN A 418 -1.03 7.25 -18.06
CA ASN A 418 -2.11 6.67 -18.87
C ASN A 418 -1.62 5.56 -19.81
N THR A 419 -0.34 5.27 -19.81
CA THR A 419 0.27 4.23 -20.65
C THR A 419 0.32 2.91 -19.88
N ASN A 420 -0.13 1.85 -20.53
CA ASN A 420 -0.03 0.48 -20.05
C ASN A 420 0.91 -0.29 -20.96
N ARG A 421 2.14 -0.55 -20.51
CA ARG A 421 3.12 -1.36 -21.26
C ARG A 421 3.07 -2.79 -20.74
N ASP A 422 2.92 -3.73 -21.65
CA ASP A 422 3.08 -5.12 -21.25
C ASP A 422 4.57 -5.50 -21.09
N ILE A 423 4.83 -6.70 -20.60
CA ILE A 423 6.21 -7.11 -20.32
C ILE A 423 7.02 -7.32 -21.61
N GLU A 424 6.37 -7.72 -22.70
CA GLU A 424 7.02 -7.85 -24.01
C GLU A 424 7.48 -6.49 -24.51
N ASP A 425 6.59 -5.49 -24.54
CA ASP A 425 6.91 -4.10 -24.92
C ASP A 425 8.03 -3.54 -24.05
N THR A 426 7.98 -3.83 -22.75
CA THR A 426 9.00 -3.40 -21.79
C THR A 426 10.37 -4.00 -22.08
N LEU A 427 10.43 -5.28 -22.40
CA LEU A 427 11.69 -5.96 -22.74
C LEU A 427 12.22 -5.55 -24.11
N GLU A 428 11.36 -5.35 -25.11
CA GLU A 428 11.75 -4.85 -26.42
C GLU A 428 12.33 -3.44 -26.32
N LEU A 429 11.68 -2.57 -25.57
CA LEU A 429 12.21 -1.23 -25.28
C LEU A 429 13.58 -1.31 -24.57
N GLY A 430 13.73 -2.23 -23.63
CA GLY A 430 15.03 -2.49 -22.98
C GLY A 430 16.11 -2.86 -23.98
N TRP A 431 15.83 -3.76 -24.92
CA TRP A 431 16.76 -4.16 -25.98
C TRP A 431 17.08 -3.02 -26.95
N LYS A 432 16.09 -2.23 -27.35
CA LYS A 432 16.29 -1.02 -28.13
C LYS A 432 17.31 -0.09 -27.48
N LEU A 433 17.16 0.16 -26.19
CA LEU A 433 18.09 1.02 -25.45
C LEU A 433 19.47 0.40 -25.29
N LEU A 434 19.57 -0.90 -24.99
CA LEU A 434 20.85 -1.60 -24.90
C LEU A 434 21.64 -1.56 -26.22
N SER A 435 20.96 -1.41 -27.34
CA SER A 435 21.60 -1.27 -28.67
C SER A 435 22.35 0.07 -28.84
N ILE A 436 22.22 1.02 -27.94
CA ILE A 436 23.06 2.23 -27.85
C ILE A 436 24.51 1.86 -27.50
N LEU A 437 24.66 0.79 -26.71
CA LEU A 437 25.96 0.30 -26.28
C LEU A 437 26.53 -0.75 -27.25
N PRO A 438 27.86 -0.83 -27.45
CA PRO A 438 28.44 -1.88 -28.24
C PRO A 438 28.15 -3.27 -27.64
N ARG A 439 27.95 -4.27 -28.49
CA ARG A 439 27.72 -5.66 -28.07
C ARG A 439 28.76 -6.15 -27.04
N SER A 440 30.01 -5.74 -27.15
CA SER A 440 31.10 -6.12 -26.24
C SER A 440 30.89 -5.63 -24.78
N GLU A 441 30.04 -4.63 -24.59
CA GLU A 441 29.71 -4.11 -23.24
C GLU A 441 28.55 -4.87 -22.57
N LEU A 442 27.79 -5.66 -23.32
CA LEU A 442 26.61 -6.39 -22.82
C LEU A 442 27.00 -7.73 -22.18
N LYS A 443 27.91 -7.70 -21.19
CA LYS A 443 28.56 -8.87 -20.60
C LYS A 443 27.69 -9.69 -19.66
N ARG A 444 26.48 -9.20 -19.30
CA ARG A 444 25.53 -9.87 -18.42
C ARG A 444 24.46 -10.66 -19.17
N ILE A 445 24.56 -10.69 -20.49
CA ILE A 445 23.60 -11.35 -21.38
C ILE A 445 24.29 -12.47 -22.13
N ASP A 446 23.70 -13.65 -22.15
CA ASP A 446 24.18 -14.80 -22.92
C ASP A 446 24.18 -14.52 -24.43
N ASP A 447 25.17 -15.03 -25.16
CA ASP A 447 25.31 -14.84 -26.62
C ASP A 447 24.04 -15.24 -27.38
N LYS A 448 23.34 -16.29 -26.95
CA LYS A 448 22.09 -16.72 -27.60
C LYS A 448 21.02 -15.63 -27.64
N TYR A 449 20.91 -14.80 -26.59
CA TYR A 449 19.96 -13.69 -26.51
C TYR A 449 20.49 -12.48 -27.28
N LEU A 450 21.80 -12.23 -27.22
CA LEU A 450 22.45 -11.20 -28.07
C LEU A 450 22.20 -11.48 -29.53
N ASP A 451 22.37 -12.72 -29.99
CA ASP A 451 22.14 -13.13 -31.38
C ASP A 451 20.64 -13.02 -31.77
N GLN A 452 19.76 -13.18 -30.82
CA GLN A 452 18.33 -13.13 -31.06
C GLN A 452 17.76 -11.70 -31.08
N TYR A 453 18.19 -10.81 -30.21
CA TYR A 453 17.54 -9.53 -29.98
C TYR A 453 18.39 -8.29 -30.26
N TYR A 454 19.73 -8.35 -30.14
CA TYR A 454 20.59 -7.18 -30.29
C TYR A 454 20.53 -6.59 -31.70
N GLY A 455 20.14 -5.31 -31.79
CA GLY A 455 20.01 -4.57 -33.04
C GLY A 455 18.89 -5.06 -33.97
N LYS A 456 17.94 -5.86 -33.47
CA LYS A 456 16.82 -6.42 -34.25
C LYS A 456 15.44 -5.92 -33.79
N VAL A 457 15.41 -5.14 -32.74
CA VAL A 457 14.20 -4.53 -32.17
C VAL A 457 14.16 -3.04 -32.48
#